data_ed34457499ca9f13100df314f253901a
#
_entry.id   ed34457499ca9f13100df314f253901a
#
_cell.length_a   1.000
_cell.length_b   1.000
_cell.length_c   1.000
_cell.angle_alpha   90.00
_cell.angle_beta   90.00
_cell.angle_gamma   90.00
#
_symmetry.space_group_name_H-M   'P 1'
#
loop_
_entity.id
_entity.type
_entity.pdbx_description
1 polymer ?
#
loop_
_entity_poly.entity_id
_entity_poly.type
_entity_poly.pdbx_seq_one_letter_code
_entity_poly.pdbx_strand_id
1 'polypeptide(L)'
;MRILITEDEPLIALSLAMELEQAGHEVIGPAATIEASLRLARMHRVDLALLDIDLQQRGDGVIVAKRLREMDIPAVFVSGQDAVAHDNADLALGYIGKPYNPADIVRSVAVIDAVLHGKTPPPPPVPASLELFY
;
A
#
# COMPACT_ATOMS: atom_id res chain seq x y z
N MET A 1 -8.51 -4.94 -7.89
CA MET A 1 -7.40 -5.74 -7.33
C MET A 1 -7.74 -6.22 -5.92
N ARG A 2 -7.03 -7.21 -5.44
CA ARG A 2 -7.08 -7.66 -4.04
C ARG A 2 -5.96 -6.96 -3.29
N ILE A 3 -6.33 -6.09 -2.35
CA ILE A 3 -5.41 -5.15 -1.71
C ILE A 3 -5.32 -5.43 -0.21
N LEU A 4 -4.11 -5.76 0.26
CA LEU A 4 -3.83 -5.89 1.68
C LEU A 4 -3.56 -4.50 2.26
N ILE A 5 -4.25 -4.17 3.34
CA ILE A 5 -4.01 -2.93 4.08
C ILE A 5 -3.31 -3.26 5.40
N THR A 6 -2.17 -2.63 5.64
CA THR A 6 -1.41 -2.74 6.89
C THR A 6 -1.34 -1.36 7.53
N GLU A 7 -2.14 -1.15 8.56
CA GLU A 7 -2.33 0.13 9.25
C GLU A 7 -2.86 -0.14 10.66
N ASP A 8 -2.23 0.44 11.67
CA ASP A 8 -2.62 0.21 13.06
C ASP A 8 -3.60 1.25 13.63
N GLU A 9 -3.82 2.39 12.95
CA GLU A 9 -4.82 3.36 13.37
C GLU A 9 -6.19 2.96 12.83
N PRO A 10 -7.15 2.57 13.71
CA PRO A 10 -8.41 1.98 13.24
C PRO A 10 -9.23 2.85 12.31
N LEU A 11 -9.28 4.16 12.57
CA LEU A 11 -10.09 5.08 11.75
C LEU A 11 -9.47 5.29 10.39
N ILE A 12 -8.15 5.39 10.30
CA ILE A 12 -7.44 5.51 9.02
C ILE A 12 -7.61 4.21 8.23
N ALA A 13 -7.42 3.07 8.87
CA ALA A 13 -7.58 1.76 8.25
C ALA A 13 -8.99 1.57 7.69
N LEU A 14 -10.01 1.93 8.46
CA LEU A 14 -11.40 1.81 8.03
C LEU A 14 -11.72 2.72 6.84
N SER A 15 -11.30 3.99 6.93
CA SER A 15 -11.52 4.96 5.85
C SER A 15 -10.86 4.49 4.55
N LEU A 16 -9.63 4.01 4.63
CA LEU A 16 -8.89 3.50 3.48
C LEU A 16 -9.60 2.28 2.87
N ALA A 17 -10.03 1.34 3.71
CA ALA A 17 -10.76 0.16 3.25
C ALA A 17 -12.06 0.55 2.53
N MET A 18 -12.83 1.46 3.09
CA MET A 18 -14.10 1.90 2.51
C MET A 18 -13.90 2.57 1.14
N GLU A 19 -12.89 3.44 1.02
CA GLU A 19 -12.60 4.11 -0.25
C GLU A 19 -12.22 3.09 -1.34
N LEU A 20 -11.40 2.12 -1.00
CA LEU A 20 -10.98 1.10 -1.96
C LEU A 20 -12.12 0.15 -2.35
N GLU A 21 -12.96 -0.24 -1.40
CA GLU A 21 -14.11 -1.08 -1.68
C GLU A 21 -15.12 -0.36 -2.57
N GLN A 22 -15.37 0.92 -2.35
CA GLN A 22 -16.24 1.73 -3.19
C GLN A 22 -15.71 1.85 -4.63
N ALA A 23 -14.39 1.79 -4.79
CA ALA A 23 -13.76 1.81 -6.12
C ALA A 23 -13.73 0.43 -6.79
N GLY A 24 -14.30 -0.59 -6.17
CA GLY A 24 -14.42 -1.94 -6.75
C GLY A 24 -13.29 -2.90 -6.38
N HIS A 25 -12.41 -2.53 -5.45
CA HIS A 25 -11.36 -3.42 -5.00
C HIS A 25 -11.84 -4.32 -3.85
N GLU A 26 -11.22 -5.49 -3.73
CA GLU A 26 -11.40 -6.36 -2.57
C GLU A 26 -10.32 -6.04 -1.54
N VAL A 27 -10.73 -5.71 -0.32
CA VAL A 27 -9.80 -5.38 0.76
C VAL A 27 -9.54 -6.59 1.62
N ILE A 28 -8.26 -6.86 1.88
CA ILE A 28 -7.78 -7.91 2.77
C ILE A 28 -7.21 -7.22 4.01
N GLY A 29 -7.71 -7.56 5.18
CA GLY A 29 -7.41 -6.87 6.42
C GLY A 29 -8.48 -5.82 6.74
N PRO A 30 -8.15 -4.72 7.41
CA PRO A 30 -6.79 -4.24 7.75
C PRO A 30 -6.07 -5.11 8.77
N ALA A 31 -4.74 -5.15 8.67
CA ALA A 31 -3.86 -5.77 9.64
C ALA A 31 -3.09 -4.69 10.39
N ALA A 32 -2.98 -4.82 11.70
CA ALA A 32 -2.34 -3.82 12.54
C ALA A 32 -0.92 -4.20 12.97
N THR A 33 -0.48 -5.40 12.68
CA THR A 33 0.81 -5.94 13.14
C THR A 33 1.54 -6.66 12.01
N ILE A 34 2.84 -6.89 12.22
CA ILE A 34 3.65 -7.69 11.30
C ILE A 34 3.04 -9.08 11.12
N GLU A 35 2.73 -9.77 12.24
CA GLU A 35 2.23 -11.14 12.18
C GLU A 35 0.89 -11.23 11.46
N ALA A 36 -0.04 -10.32 11.77
CA ALA A 36 -1.35 -10.32 11.13
C ALA A 36 -1.24 -10.06 9.64
N SER A 37 -0.37 -9.11 9.23
CA SER A 37 -0.13 -8.80 7.82
C SER A 37 0.40 -10.01 7.06
N LEU A 38 1.40 -10.67 7.61
CA LEU A 38 2.01 -11.83 6.95
C LEU A 38 1.08 -13.04 6.92
N ARG A 39 0.27 -13.23 7.96
CA ARG A 39 -0.74 -14.29 7.99
C ARG A 39 -1.75 -14.10 6.86
N LEU A 40 -2.29 -12.88 6.71
CA LEU A 40 -3.25 -12.59 5.65
C LEU A 40 -2.61 -12.75 4.27
N ALA A 41 -1.36 -12.35 4.10
CA ALA A 41 -0.65 -12.50 2.84
C ALA A 41 -0.45 -13.96 2.45
N ARG A 42 -0.31 -14.86 3.43
CA ARG A 42 -0.18 -16.30 3.17
C ARG A 42 -1.53 -16.97 2.89
N MET A 43 -2.59 -16.46 3.52
CA MET A 43 -3.94 -17.06 3.42
C MET A 43 -4.72 -16.60 2.20
N HIS A 44 -4.35 -15.48 1.60
CA HIS A 44 -5.09 -14.87 0.50
C HIS A 44 -4.16 -14.56 -0.66
N ARG A 45 -4.72 -14.55 -1.88
CA ARG A 45 -4.01 -13.96 -3.01
C ARG A 45 -4.05 -12.44 -2.84
N VAL A 46 -2.89 -11.81 -2.86
CA VAL A 46 -2.76 -10.36 -2.72
C VAL A 46 -2.12 -9.80 -3.99
N ASP A 47 -2.78 -8.84 -4.61
CA ASP A 47 -2.26 -8.16 -5.82
C ASP A 47 -1.39 -6.97 -5.47
N LEU A 48 -1.67 -6.30 -4.35
CA LEU A 48 -0.95 -5.11 -3.90
C LEU A 48 -1.12 -4.97 -2.39
N ALA A 49 -0.07 -4.54 -1.71
CA ALA A 49 -0.13 -4.19 -0.29
C ALA A 49 0.09 -2.68 -0.10
N LEU A 50 -0.76 -2.05 0.70
CA LEU A 50 -0.57 -0.67 1.16
C LEU A 50 -0.08 -0.74 2.61
N LEU A 51 1.14 -0.26 2.86
CA LEU A 51 1.83 -0.47 4.12
C LEU A 51 2.15 0.85 4.81
N ASP A 52 1.65 1.03 6.03
CA ASP A 52 2.21 2.05 6.92
C ASP A 52 3.60 1.59 7.36
N ILE A 53 4.56 2.49 7.34
CA ILE A 53 5.94 2.19 7.78
C ILE A 53 5.99 1.96 9.29
N ASP A 54 5.29 2.79 10.05
CA ASP A 54 5.26 2.67 11.51
C ASP A 54 3.93 2.06 11.95
N LEU A 55 3.98 0.81 12.38
CA LEU A 55 2.84 0.10 12.95
C LEU A 55 2.92 0.18 14.48
N GLN A 56 2.99 -0.94 15.18
CA GLN A 56 3.14 -0.93 16.63
C GLN A 56 4.52 -0.41 17.05
N GLN A 57 5.54 -0.67 16.24
CA GLN A 57 6.87 -0.14 16.45
C GLN A 57 7.34 0.58 15.19
N ARG A 58 8.27 1.52 15.38
CA ARG A 58 8.86 2.26 14.27
C ARG A 58 9.57 1.30 13.30
N GLY A 59 9.24 1.43 12.03
CA GLY A 59 9.86 0.63 10.99
C GLY A 59 9.26 -0.75 10.76
N ASP A 60 8.20 -1.13 11.47
CA ASP A 60 7.54 -2.43 11.29
C ASP A 60 7.09 -2.66 9.85
N GLY A 61 6.60 -1.60 9.19
CA GLY A 61 6.16 -1.70 7.80
C GLY A 61 7.29 -2.03 6.83
N VAL A 62 8.52 -1.63 7.13
CA VAL A 62 9.69 -2.01 6.33
C VAL A 62 9.94 -3.51 6.43
N ILE A 63 9.78 -4.08 7.63
CA ILE A 63 9.92 -5.53 7.84
C ILE A 63 8.87 -6.28 7.03
N VAL A 64 7.62 -5.80 7.06
CA VAL A 64 6.53 -6.39 6.27
C VAL A 64 6.87 -6.32 4.78
N ALA A 65 7.36 -5.18 4.30
CA ALA A 65 7.72 -4.99 2.89
C ALA A 65 8.78 -6.00 2.43
N LYS A 66 9.81 -6.22 3.24
CA LYS A 66 10.86 -7.21 2.94
C LYS A 66 10.30 -8.62 2.78
N ARG A 67 9.40 -9.01 3.68
CA ARG A 67 8.80 -10.34 3.66
C ARG A 67 7.83 -10.50 2.49
N LEU A 68 7.04 -9.46 2.18
CA LEU A 68 6.14 -9.48 1.03
C LEU A 68 6.91 -9.56 -0.29
N ARG A 69 8.06 -8.90 -0.38
CA ARG A 69 8.91 -8.99 -1.56
C ARG A 69 9.39 -10.43 -1.81
N GLU A 70 9.73 -11.14 -0.75
CA GLU A 70 10.10 -12.57 -0.84
C GLU A 70 8.93 -13.42 -1.35
N MET A 71 7.69 -12.96 -1.16
CA MET A 71 6.48 -13.62 -1.62
C MET A 71 6.00 -13.11 -2.98
N ASP A 72 6.76 -12.25 -3.64
CA ASP A 72 6.42 -11.60 -4.92
C ASP A 72 5.14 -10.77 -4.84
N ILE A 73 4.86 -10.17 -3.70
CA ILE A 73 3.74 -9.27 -3.50
C ILE A 73 4.24 -7.83 -3.57
N PRO A 74 3.79 -7.04 -4.58
CA PRO A 74 4.18 -5.64 -4.67
C PRO A 74 3.55 -4.81 -3.56
N ALA A 75 4.30 -3.80 -3.09
CA ALA A 75 3.87 -2.95 -1.99
C ALA A 75 4.05 -1.48 -2.32
N VAL A 76 3.27 -0.64 -1.66
CA VAL A 76 3.39 0.82 -1.67
C VAL A 76 3.37 1.28 -0.22
N PHE A 77 4.32 2.12 0.16
CA PHE A 77 4.32 2.73 1.49
C PHE A 77 3.29 3.85 1.57
N VAL A 78 2.56 3.91 2.67
CA VAL A 78 1.61 4.99 2.98
C VAL A 78 1.98 5.53 4.35
N SER A 79 2.73 6.63 4.41
CA SER A 79 3.33 7.06 5.67
C SER A 79 3.69 8.55 5.65
N GLY A 80 3.89 9.13 6.85
CA GLY A 80 4.51 10.43 7.00
C GLY A 80 6.04 10.39 7.04
N GLN A 81 6.65 9.22 6.87
CA GLN A 81 8.09 8.98 7.00
C GLN A 81 8.75 8.92 5.60
N ASP A 82 8.80 10.06 4.90
CA ASP A 82 9.31 10.10 3.53
C ASP A 82 10.77 9.68 3.42
N ALA A 83 11.62 10.07 4.37
CA ALA A 83 13.04 9.69 4.37
C ALA A 83 13.21 8.17 4.49
N VAL A 84 12.43 7.53 5.38
CA VAL A 84 12.47 6.07 5.54
C VAL A 84 11.96 5.38 4.28
N ALA A 85 10.91 5.90 3.66
CA ALA A 85 10.38 5.36 2.42
C ALA A 85 11.43 5.42 1.31
N HIS A 86 12.13 6.54 1.14
CA HIS A 86 13.18 6.70 0.13
C HIS A 86 14.38 5.79 0.41
N ASP A 87 14.77 5.62 1.67
CA ASP A 87 15.88 4.72 2.05
C ASP A 87 15.54 3.26 1.77
N ASN A 88 14.27 2.92 1.61
CA ASN A 88 13.80 1.57 1.33
C ASN A 88 13.05 1.47 -0.01
N ALA A 89 13.40 2.34 -0.96
CA ALA A 89 12.75 2.41 -2.27
C ALA A 89 12.84 1.11 -3.08
N ASP A 90 13.82 0.28 -2.82
CA ASP A 90 13.97 -1.03 -3.47
C ASP A 90 12.91 -2.05 -3.01
N LEU A 91 12.20 -1.78 -1.91
CA LEU A 91 11.21 -2.69 -1.34
C LEU A 91 9.77 -2.38 -1.77
N ALA A 92 9.54 -1.28 -2.47
CA ALA A 92 8.19 -0.83 -2.82
C ALA A 92 8.15 -0.22 -4.20
N LEU A 93 6.96 -0.19 -4.80
CA LEU A 93 6.74 0.47 -6.09
C LEU A 93 6.67 1.99 -5.96
N GLY A 94 6.33 2.47 -4.79
CA GLY A 94 6.17 3.89 -4.55
C GLY A 94 5.79 4.22 -3.12
N TYR A 95 5.45 5.49 -2.92
CA TYR A 95 5.17 6.06 -1.61
C TYR A 95 4.02 7.06 -1.72
N ILE A 96 3.07 6.96 -0.81
CA ILE A 96 1.99 7.94 -0.65
C ILE A 96 2.20 8.65 0.67
N GLY A 97 2.41 9.96 0.62
CA GLY A 97 2.67 10.77 1.81
C GLY A 97 1.41 11.04 2.62
N LYS A 98 1.50 10.95 3.94
CA LYS A 98 0.47 11.42 4.87
C LYS A 98 0.72 12.87 5.26
N PRO A 99 -0.32 13.68 5.43
CA PRO A 99 -1.73 13.37 5.21
C PRO A 99 -2.05 13.33 3.70
N TYR A 100 -3.04 12.53 3.32
CA TYR A 100 -3.49 12.40 1.95
C TYR A 100 -5.00 12.65 1.87
N ASN A 101 -5.47 13.06 0.67
CA ASN A 101 -6.88 13.08 0.37
C ASN A 101 -7.33 11.65 0.01
N PRO A 102 -8.41 11.11 0.61
CA PRO A 102 -8.88 9.75 0.30
C PRO A 102 -9.07 9.47 -1.20
N ALA A 103 -9.52 10.46 -1.98
CA ALA A 103 -9.66 10.30 -3.42
C ALA A 103 -8.30 10.05 -4.10
N ASP A 104 -7.20 10.56 -3.55
CA ASP A 104 -5.86 10.35 -4.10
C ASP A 104 -5.39 8.91 -3.93
N ILE A 105 -5.85 8.22 -2.89
CA ILE A 105 -5.55 6.79 -2.71
C ILE A 105 -6.14 6.00 -3.87
N VAL A 106 -7.39 6.23 -4.21
CA VAL A 106 -8.06 5.53 -5.33
C VAL A 106 -7.35 5.80 -6.64
N ARG A 107 -7.00 7.07 -6.91
CA ARG A 107 -6.25 7.44 -8.12
C ARG A 107 -4.85 6.83 -8.13
N SER A 108 -4.16 6.82 -6.99
CA SER A 108 -2.84 6.22 -6.87
C SER A 108 -2.88 4.72 -7.16
N VAL A 109 -3.87 4.02 -6.61
CA VAL A 109 -4.06 2.59 -6.86
C VAL A 109 -4.34 2.33 -8.34
N ALA A 110 -5.11 3.19 -9.01
CA ALA A 110 -5.37 3.06 -10.44
C ALA A 110 -4.09 3.21 -11.27
N VAL A 111 -3.21 4.15 -10.91
CA VAL A 111 -1.90 4.32 -11.56
C VAL A 111 -1.05 3.07 -11.35
N ILE A 112 -1.00 2.56 -10.14
CA ILE A 112 -0.20 1.38 -9.80
C ILE A 112 -0.73 0.14 -10.51
N ASP A 113 -2.03 -0.03 -10.57
CA ASP A 113 -2.66 -1.12 -11.33
C ASP A 113 -2.26 -1.08 -12.80
N ALA A 114 -2.26 0.11 -13.40
CA ALA A 114 -1.83 0.28 -14.79
C ALA A 114 -0.34 -0.06 -14.97
N VAL A 115 0.51 0.36 -14.03
CA VAL A 115 1.95 0.05 -14.05
C VAL A 115 2.18 -1.46 -13.95
N LEU A 116 1.49 -2.12 -13.01
CA LEU A 116 1.65 -3.56 -12.78
C LEU A 116 1.18 -4.42 -13.95
N HIS A 117 0.14 -3.98 -14.66
CA HIS A 117 -0.54 -4.78 -15.67
C HIS A 117 -0.34 -4.25 -17.09
N GLY A 118 0.47 -3.20 -17.28
CA GLY A 118 0.75 -2.63 -18.59
C GLY A 118 -0.53 -2.20 -19.31
N LYS A 119 -1.50 -1.66 -18.59
CA LYS A 119 -2.81 -1.31 -19.15
C LYS A 119 -2.73 -0.17 -20.15
N THR A 120 -3.53 -0.26 -21.21
CA THR A 120 -3.81 0.82 -22.15
C THR A 120 -5.28 1.19 -22.03
N PRO A 121 -5.67 2.48 -22.08
CA PRO A 121 -4.85 3.66 -22.33
C PRO A 121 -3.81 3.90 -21.24
N PRO A 122 -2.91 4.91 -21.42
CA PRO A 122 -1.92 5.25 -20.39
C PRO A 122 -2.56 5.47 -19.03
N PRO A 123 -1.82 5.25 -17.93
CA PRO A 123 -2.36 5.45 -16.60
C PRO A 123 -2.85 6.89 -16.41
N PRO A 124 -3.83 7.12 -15.51
CA PRO A 124 -4.28 8.46 -15.20
C PRO A 124 -3.12 9.31 -14.65
N PRO A 125 -3.23 10.66 -14.66
CA PRO A 125 -2.20 11.51 -14.09
C PRO A 125 -1.87 11.09 -12.66
N VAL A 126 -0.58 11.06 -12.32
CA VAL A 126 -0.12 10.67 -10.98
C VAL A 126 -0.54 11.73 -9.98
N PRO A 127 -1.28 11.38 -8.91
CA PRO A 127 -1.60 12.34 -7.85
C PRO A 127 -0.34 12.92 -7.20
N ALA A 128 -0.42 14.16 -6.72
CA ALA A 128 0.72 14.83 -6.09
C ALA A 128 1.24 14.09 -4.85
N SER A 129 0.37 13.34 -4.16
CA SER A 129 0.74 12.57 -2.97
C SER A 129 1.46 11.26 -3.27
N LEU A 130 1.43 10.80 -4.53
CA LEU A 130 2.10 9.56 -4.94
C LEU A 130 3.45 9.84 -5.58
N GLU A 131 4.49 9.19 -5.07
CA GLU A 131 5.81 9.15 -5.70
C GLU A 131 6.11 7.72 -6.11
N LEU A 132 6.45 7.51 -7.38
CA LEU A 132 6.83 6.18 -7.89
C LEU A 132 8.35 6.01 -7.81
N PHE A 133 8.78 4.82 -7.40
CA PHE A 133 10.19 4.47 -7.22
C PHE A 133 10.72 3.70 -8.43
N TYR A 134 11.02 4.44 -9.52
CA TYR A 134 11.75 3.85 -10.66
C TYR A 134 12.33 4.89 -11.59
#